data_107286029130e1a992df3593a1e2058e
#
_entry.id   107286029130e1a992df3593a1e2058e
#
_cell.length_a   1.000
_cell.length_b   1.000
_cell.length_c   1.000
_cell.angle_alpha   90.00
_cell.angle_beta   90.00
_cell.angle_gamma   90.00
#
_symmetry.space_group_name_H-M   'P 1'
#
loop_
_entity.id
_entity.type
_entity.pdbx_description
1 polymer ?
#
loop_
_entity_poly.entity_id
_entity_poly.type
_entity_poly.pdbx_seq_one_letter_code
_entity_poly.pdbx_strand_id
1 'polypeptide(L)'
;MKNNRTHRTQRPWLAPAALGLLCAALTAGAVWFDLARNGGRLVYPMHSYVFRPTDIPMLLALFLDALYVLYLAAWIVRAAVRQKRQTAESGRTRRLSPKFGLLGFLGFFGFAGFWSYGAFGDLTPFAFFVFYGFFGFFYEGKMSGTLMDERFRENAARAELKAYRVGFAAIFLLLVLAGQGGRFSVELMAPVLVAGIALAAALTLFLSEYLLYRYDHDGNAALEDE
;
A
#
# COMPACT_ATOMS: atom_id res chain seq x y z
N MET A 1 -17.31 -40.50 -25.83
CA MET A 1 -17.57 -39.06 -25.93
C MET A 1 -16.75 -38.34 -24.85
N LYS A 2 -15.58 -37.77 -25.19
CA LYS A 2 -14.75 -37.00 -24.26
C LYS A 2 -15.25 -35.56 -24.21
N ASN A 3 -15.80 -35.17 -23.08
CA ASN A 3 -16.32 -33.83 -22.84
C ASN A 3 -15.12 -32.89 -22.52
N ASN A 4 -14.59 -32.25 -23.55
CA ASN A 4 -13.56 -31.20 -23.45
C ASN A 4 -14.22 -29.93 -22.90
N ARG A 5 -14.41 -29.86 -21.57
CA ARG A 5 -14.65 -28.58 -20.91
C ARG A 5 -13.32 -27.82 -20.91
N THR A 6 -13.15 -26.92 -21.85
CA THR A 6 -12.11 -25.90 -21.82
C THR A 6 -12.28 -25.08 -20.54
N HIS A 7 -11.48 -25.38 -19.52
CA HIS A 7 -11.29 -24.50 -18.37
C HIS A 7 -10.67 -23.21 -18.88
N ARG A 8 -11.54 -22.27 -19.24
CA ARG A 8 -11.14 -20.87 -19.40
C ARG A 8 -10.61 -20.43 -18.04
N THR A 9 -9.30 -20.37 -17.90
CA THR A 9 -8.62 -19.76 -16.73
C THR A 9 -8.99 -18.28 -16.73
N GLN A 10 -10.10 -17.97 -16.09
CA GLN A 10 -10.50 -16.58 -15.84
C GLN A 10 -9.40 -15.98 -14.96
N ARG A 11 -8.66 -15.05 -15.49
CA ARG A 11 -7.64 -14.30 -14.75
C ARG A 11 -8.38 -13.39 -13.76
N PRO A 12 -8.36 -13.70 -12.44
CA PRO A 12 -9.25 -13.04 -11.46
C PRO A 12 -8.98 -11.55 -11.28
N TRP A 13 -7.84 -11.06 -11.78
CA TRP A 13 -7.45 -9.65 -11.72
C TRP A 13 -8.04 -8.78 -12.85
N LEU A 14 -8.55 -9.39 -13.93
CA LEU A 14 -9.08 -8.62 -15.06
C LEU A 14 -10.33 -7.82 -14.71
N ALA A 15 -11.22 -8.37 -13.89
CA ALA A 15 -12.44 -7.67 -13.50
C ALA A 15 -12.14 -6.42 -12.63
N PRO A 16 -11.34 -6.50 -11.54
CA PRO A 16 -10.97 -5.31 -10.79
C PRO A 16 -10.17 -4.31 -11.65
N ALA A 17 -9.28 -4.75 -12.54
CA ALA A 17 -8.54 -3.85 -13.41
C ALA A 17 -9.45 -3.11 -14.41
N ALA A 18 -10.39 -3.81 -15.05
CA ALA A 18 -11.34 -3.19 -15.96
C ALA A 18 -12.26 -2.18 -15.25
N LEU A 19 -12.71 -2.52 -14.03
CA LEU A 19 -13.53 -1.61 -13.22
C LEU A 19 -12.74 -0.36 -12.82
N GLY A 20 -11.45 -0.51 -12.46
CA GLY A 20 -10.58 0.61 -12.13
C GLY A 20 -10.34 1.55 -13.32
N LEU A 21 -10.14 0.99 -14.52
CA LEU A 21 -10.03 1.79 -15.74
C LEU A 21 -11.32 2.56 -16.04
N LEU A 22 -12.48 1.94 -15.80
CA LEU A 22 -13.77 2.59 -15.96
C LEU A 22 -13.93 3.76 -14.97
N CYS A 23 -13.64 3.55 -13.70
CA CYS A 23 -13.66 4.60 -12.68
C CYS A 23 -12.73 5.77 -13.07
N ALA A 24 -11.49 5.48 -13.44
CA ALA A 24 -10.53 6.48 -13.86
C ALA A 24 -11.01 7.29 -15.08
N ALA A 25 -11.66 6.65 -16.06
CA ALA A 25 -12.23 7.32 -17.22
C ALA A 25 -13.41 8.22 -16.83
N LEU A 26 -14.28 7.77 -15.95
CA LEU A 26 -15.40 8.55 -15.43
C LEU A 26 -14.93 9.79 -14.66
N THR A 27 -13.93 9.62 -13.80
CA THR A 27 -13.33 10.71 -13.01
C THR A 27 -12.64 11.72 -13.93
N ALA A 28 -11.88 11.25 -14.92
CA ALA A 28 -11.26 12.14 -15.92
C ALA A 28 -12.33 12.95 -16.70
N GLY A 29 -13.43 12.30 -17.08
CA GLY A 29 -14.57 12.98 -17.74
C GLY A 29 -15.26 14.00 -16.84
N ALA A 30 -15.43 13.68 -15.54
CA ALA A 30 -16.02 14.59 -14.55
C ALA A 30 -15.11 15.79 -14.27
N VAL A 31 -13.81 15.60 -14.17
CA VAL A 31 -12.81 16.67 -14.04
C VAL A 31 -12.82 17.57 -15.27
N TRP A 32 -12.83 16.98 -16.47
CA TRP A 32 -12.94 17.76 -17.70
C TRP A 32 -14.23 18.60 -17.75
N PHE A 33 -15.36 17.99 -17.36
CA PHE A 33 -16.66 18.70 -17.30
C PHE A 33 -16.62 19.85 -16.29
N ASP A 34 -16.04 19.64 -15.10
CA ASP A 34 -15.92 20.68 -14.06
C ASP A 34 -15.05 21.85 -14.53
N LEU A 35 -13.93 21.55 -15.20
CA LEU A 35 -13.05 22.58 -15.77
C LEU A 35 -13.74 23.36 -16.90
N ALA A 36 -14.49 22.67 -17.79
CA ALA A 36 -15.09 23.28 -18.97
C ALA A 36 -16.39 24.03 -18.67
N ARG A 37 -17.21 23.56 -17.73
CA ARG A 37 -18.57 24.06 -17.49
C ARG A 37 -18.81 24.65 -16.11
N ASN A 38 -17.98 24.32 -15.14
CA ASN A 38 -18.13 24.72 -13.73
C ASN A 38 -16.99 25.62 -13.24
N GLY A 39 -16.05 26.01 -14.13
CA GLY A 39 -14.92 26.86 -13.81
C GLY A 39 -13.89 26.21 -12.91
N GLY A 40 -13.85 24.87 -12.83
CA GLY A 40 -12.86 24.13 -12.06
C GLY A 40 -13.05 24.20 -10.54
N ARG A 41 -14.24 24.62 -10.07
CA ARG A 41 -14.45 24.93 -8.66
C ARG A 41 -14.31 23.70 -7.71
N LEU A 42 -14.50 22.47 -8.21
CA LEU A 42 -14.30 21.24 -7.44
C LEU A 42 -12.88 20.68 -7.59
N VAL A 43 -12.12 21.17 -8.57
CA VAL A 43 -10.72 20.80 -8.80
C VAL A 43 -9.78 21.69 -7.99
N TYR A 44 -10.12 22.98 -7.82
CA TYR A 44 -9.30 23.91 -7.05
C TYR A 44 -9.73 23.97 -5.58
N PRO A 45 -8.79 24.24 -4.64
CA PRO A 45 -9.10 24.38 -3.23
C PRO A 45 -10.19 25.44 -2.95
N MET A 46 -11.18 25.10 -2.13
CA MET A 46 -12.26 25.99 -1.72
C MET A 46 -12.25 26.21 -0.21
N HIS A 47 -12.56 27.44 0.22
CA HIS A 47 -12.75 27.75 1.65
C HIS A 47 -14.14 27.34 2.17
N SER A 48 -15.15 27.33 1.31
CA SER A 48 -16.52 26.91 1.65
C SER A 48 -17.20 26.24 0.47
N TYR A 49 -17.89 25.13 0.74
CA TYR A 49 -18.64 24.41 -0.28
C TYR A 49 -20.12 24.80 -0.24
N VAL A 50 -20.65 25.21 -1.38
CA VAL A 50 -22.09 25.41 -1.62
C VAL A 50 -22.48 24.54 -2.82
N PHE A 51 -23.41 23.61 -2.61
CA PHE A 51 -23.86 22.68 -3.66
C PHE A 51 -24.48 23.41 -4.84
N ARG A 52 -24.12 22.96 -6.05
CA ARG A 52 -24.76 23.36 -7.31
C ARG A 52 -25.09 22.09 -8.12
N PRO A 53 -26.18 22.08 -8.91
CA PRO A 53 -26.52 20.93 -9.75
C PRO A 53 -25.41 20.53 -10.73
N THR A 54 -24.58 21.48 -11.16
CA THR A 54 -23.40 21.25 -12.00
C THR A 54 -22.29 20.47 -11.33
N ASP A 55 -22.34 20.29 -9.99
CA ASP A 55 -21.36 19.51 -9.23
C ASP A 55 -21.65 18.00 -9.27
N ILE A 56 -22.88 17.61 -9.69
CA ILE A 56 -23.35 16.21 -9.65
C ILE A 56 -22.39 15.25 -10.37
N PRO A 57 -21.88 15.52 -11.59
CA PRO A 57 -20.99 14.58 -12.27
C PRO A 57 -19.72 14.26 -11.46
N MET A 58 -19.11 15.28 -10.85
CA MET A 58 -17.90 15.12 -10.04
C MET A 58 -18.18 14.37 -8.74
N LEU A 59 -19.27 14.73 -8.04
CA LEU A 59 -19.68 14.03 -6.81
C LEU A 59 -20.01 12.55 -7.07
N LEU A 60 -20.68 12.26 -8.19
CA LEU A 60 -20.98 10.88 -8.58
C LEU A 60 -19.70 10.10 -8.90
N ALA A 61 -18.76 10.70 -9.61
CA ALA A 61 -17.46 10.07 -9.89
C ALA A 61 -16.71 9.75 -8.61
N LEU A 62 -16.59 10.71 -7.69
CA LEU A 62 -15.94 10.50 -6.37
C LEU A 62 -16.65 9.43 -5.54
N PHE A 63 -17.99 9.37 -5.57
CA PHE A 63 -18.75 8.34 -4.89
C PHE A 63 -18.45 6.94 -5.47
N LEU A 64 -18.41 6.81 -6.80
CA LEU A 64 -18.06 5.56 -7.48
C LEU A 64 -16.60 5.14 -7.19
N ASP A 65 -15.67 6.08 -7.14
CA ASP A 65 -14.29 5.83 -6.76
C ASP A 65 -14.19 5.32 -5.31
N ALA A 66 -14.94 5.91 -4.38
CA ALA A 66 -15.00 5.44 -3.00
C ALA A 66 -15.55 4.00 -2.91
N LEU A 67 -16.63 3.68 -3.64
CA LEU A 67 -17.16 2.32 -3.72
C LEU A 67 -16.14 1.36 -4.34
N TYR A 68 -15.40 1.78 -5.35
CA TYR A 68 -14.35 0.97 -5.97
C TYR A 68 -13.21 0.68 -5.00
N VAL A 69 -12.77 1.67 -4.22
CA VAL A 69 -11.76 1.47 -3.17
C VAL A 69 -12.23 0.46 -2.12
N LEU A 70 -13.50 0.56 -1.66
CA LEU A 70 -14.08 -0.41 -0.74
C LEU A 70 -14.17 -1.82 -1.35
N TYR A 71 -14.54 -1.91 -2.63
CA TYR A 71 -14.54 -3.18 -3.37
C TYR A 71 -13.14 -3.78 -3.44
N LEU A 72 -12.10 -2.98 -3.78
CA LEU A 72 -10.71 -3.44 -3.82
C LEU A 72 -10.24 -3.91 -2.44
N ALA A 73 -10.54 -3.15 -1.38
CA ALA A 73 -10.20 -3.54 -0.03
C ALA A 73 -10.83 -4.90 0.35
N ALA A 74 -12.11 -5.08 0.08
CA ALA A 74 -12.81 -6.34 0.31
C ALA A 74 -12.24 -7.49 -0.53
N TRP A 75 -11.88 -7.22 -1.79
CA TRP A 75 -11.27 -8.21 -2.69
C TRP A 75 -9.88 -8.64 -2.19
N ILE A 76 -9.04 -7.68 -1.77
CA ILE A 76 -7.70 -7.94 -1.20
C ILE A 76 -7.81 -8.76 0.09
N VAL A 77 -8.72 -8.39 1.01
CA VAL A 77 -8.94 -9.14 2.26
C VAL A 77 -9.39 -10.57 1.96
N ARG A 78 -10.33 -10.76 1.04
CA ARG A 78 -10.78 -12.11 0.63
C ARG A 78 -9.65 -12.91 0.00
N ALA A 79 -8.82 -12.28 -0.84
CA ALA A 79 -7.66 -12.93 -1.45
C ALA A 79 -6.64 -13.34 -0.38
N ALA A 80 -6.34 -12.47 0.57
CA ALA A 80 -5.43 -12.74 1.68
C ALA A 80 -5.93 -13.89 2.58
N VAL A 81 -7.22 -13.90 2.94
CA VAL A 81 -7.82 -14.98 3.74
C VAL A 81 -7.77 -16.32 3.01
N ARG A 82 -8.13 -16.33 1.72
CA ARG A 82 -8.04 -17.58 0.90
C ARG A 82 -6.61 -18.09 0.83
N GLN A 83 -5.67 -17.19 0.63
CA GLN A 83 -4.27 -17.52 0.54
C GLN A 83 -3.71 -18.06 1.87
N LYS A 84 -4.07 -17.44 3.00
CA LYS A 84 -3.70 -17.92 4.34
C LYS A 84 -4.17 -19.36 4.58
N ARG A 85 -5.38 -19.69 4.13
CA ARG A 85 -5.91 -21.08 4.20
C ARG A 85 -5.09 -22.04 3.35
N GLN A 86 -4.81 -21.69 2.09
CA GLN A 86 -4.01 -22.53 1.18
C GLN A 86 -2.58 -22.74 1.69
N THR A 87 -1.96 -21.71 2.26
CA THR A 87 -0.63 -21.78 2.87
C THR A 87 -0.63 -22.68 4.10
N ALA A 88 -1.68 -22.60 4.95
CA ALA A 88 -1.84 -23.48 6.10
C ALA A 88 -2.00 -24.95 5.71
N GLU A 89 -2.75 -25.23 4.64
CA GLU A 89 -2.96 -26.59 4.12
C GLU A 89 -1.71 -27.16 3.42
N SER A 90 -0.93 -26.33 2.73
CA SER A 90 0.26 -26.77 1.98
C SER A 90 1.51 -26.89 2.83
N GLY A 91 1.57 -26.28 4.01
CA GLY A 91 2.76 -26.20 4.87
C GLY A 91 3.94 -25.47 4.24
N ARG A 92 3.71 -24.70 3.17
CA ARG A 92 4.75 -23.95 2.44
C ARG A 92 4.42 -22.48 2.36
N THR A 93 5.46 -21.65 2.29
CA THR A 93 5.32 -20.21 2.07
C THR A 93 4.64 -19.90 0.73
N ARG A 94 4.05 -18.73 0.66
CA ARG A 94 3.40 -18.21 -0.54
C ARG A 94 4.37 -18.14 -1.73
N ARG A 95 3.94 -18.59 -2.91
CA ARG A 95 4.70 -18.38 -4.14
C ARG A 95 4.52 -16.93 -4.62
N LEU A 96 5.50 -16.10 -4.37
CA LEU A 96 5.56 -14.72 -4.82
C LEU A 96 6.75 -14.53 -5.74
N SER A 97 6.57 -13.77 -6.83
CA SER A 97 7.71 -13.40 -7.68
C SER A 97 8.47 -12.25 -7.01
N PRO A 98 9.82 -12.32 -6.87
CA PRO A 98 10.63 -11.21 -6.33
C PRO A 98 10.43 -9.89 -7.11
N LYS A 99 9.97 -9.97 -8.36
CA LYS A 99 9.70 -8.79 -9.21
C LYS A 99 8.68 -7.84 -8.61
N PHE A 100 7.80 -8.32 -7.70
CA PHE A 100 6.87 -7.43 -6.99
C PHE A 100 7.57 -6.42 -6.07
N GLY A 101 8.81 -6.68 -5.66
CA GLY A 101 9.64 -5.70 -4.97
C GLY A 101 9.90 -4.42 -5.77
N LEU A 102 9.82 -4.49 -7.12
CA LEU A 102 9.93 -3.30 -7.98
C LEU A 102 8.80 -2.28 -7.72
N LEU A 103 7.66 -2.70 -7.15
CA LEU A 103 6.61 -1.77 -6.73
C LEU A 103 7.10 -0.78 -5.65
N GLY A 104 8.15 -1.11 -4.93
CA GLY A 104 8.80 -0.20 -3.99
C GLY A 104 9.28 1.11 -4.64
N PHE A 105 9.61 1.09 -5.93
CA PHE A 105 9.98 2.31 -6.67
C PHE A 105 8.85 3.33 -6.77
N LEU A 106 7.59 2.92 -6.61
CA LEU A 106 6.47 3.86 -6.54
C LEU A 106 6.59 4.81 -5.32
N GLY A 107 7.34 4.40 -4.28
CA GLY A 107 7.66 5.25 -3.14
C GLY A 107 8.35 6.56 -3.52
N PHE A 108 9.09 6.60 -4.63
CA PHE A 108 9.73 7.83 -5.11
C PHE A 108 8.73 8.92 -5.50
N PHE A 109 7.48 8.56 -5.86
CA PHE A 109 6.43 9.56 -6.07
C PHE A 109 6.08 10.33 -4.79
N GLY A 110 6.42 9.81 -3.61
CA GLY A 110 6.30 10.52 -2.35
C GLY A 110 7.08 11.84 -2.31
N PHE A 111 8.20 11.94 -3.05
CA PHE A 111 8.96 13.19 -3.15
C PHE A 111 8.22 14.31 -3.88
N ALA A 112 7.23 13.98 -4.72
CA ALA A 112 6.35 14.97 -5.32
C ALA A 112 5.54 15.73 -4.26
N GLY A 113 5.39 15.16 -3.06
CA GLY A 113 4.73 15.79 -1.91
C GLY A 113 5.40 17.11 -1.49
N PHE A 114 6.72 17.23 -1.59
CA PHE A 114 7.41 18.45 -1.25
C PHE A 114 7.04 19.60 -2.20
N TRP A 115 6.93 19.30 -3.49
CA TRP A 115 6.48 20.28 -4.47
C TRP A 115 4.98 20.56 -4.36
N SER A 116 4.15 19.53 -4.25
CA SER A 116 2.70 19.65 -4.16
C SER A 116 2.28 20.42 -2.91
N TYR A 117 2.91 20.14 -1.77
CA TYR A 117 2.65 20.87 -0.53
C TYR A 117 3.07 22.33 -0.62
N GLY A 118 4.24 22.63 -1.18
CA GLY A 118 4.71 24.00 -1.33
C GLY A 118 3.87 24.84 -2.30
N ALA A 119 3.32 24.21 -3.36
CA ALA A 119 2.54 24.92 -4.37
C ALA A 119 1.04 25.00 -4.04
N PHE A 120 0.48 23.96 -3.42
CA PHE A 120 -0.98 23.77 -3.29
C PHE A 120 -1.44 23.41 -1.86
N GLY A 121 -0.53 23.19 -0.91
CA GLY A 121 -0.84 22.70 0.43
C GLY A 121 -1.31 21.23 0.46
N ASP A 122 -1.09 20.45 -0.62
CA ASP A 122 -1.55 19.08 -0.75
C ASP A 122 -0.52 18.09 -0.18
N LEU A 123 -0.94 17.32 0.83
CA LEU A 123 -0.14 16.31 1.53
C LEU A 123 -0.25 14.92 0.91
N THR A 124 -1.20 14.71 0.01
CA THR A 124 -1.55 13.38 -0.54
C THR A 124 -0.36 12.62 -1.12
N PRO A 125 0.56 13.25 -1.90
CA PRO A 125 1.68 12.51 -2.48
C PRO A 125 2.64 11.91 -1.46
N PHE A 126 2.74 12.44 -0.24
CA PHE A 126 3.60 11.86 0.79
C PHE A 126 3.17 10.45 1.19
N ALA A 127 1.89 10.09 1.02
CA ALA A 127 1.39 8.75 1.26
C ALA A 127 2.07 7.69 0.37
N PHE A 128 2.60 8.08 -0.80
CA PHE A 128 3.34 7.16 -1.67
C PHE A 128 4.60 6.60 -1.02
N PHE A 129 5.17 7.24 0.00
CA PHE A 129 6.30 6.68 0.73
C PHE A 129 6.02 5.31 1.35
N VAL A 130 4.75 4.96 1.59
CA VAL A 130 4.37 3.62 2.08
C VAL A 130 4.81 2.51 1.10
N PHE A 131 4.88 2.81 -0.20
CA PHE A 131 5.29 1.84 -1.22
C PHE A 131 6.74 1.37 -1.06
N TYR A 132 7.61 2.10 -0.37
CA TYR A 132 8.95 1.60 -0.05
C TYR A 132 8.92 0.29 0.74
N GLY A 133 7.86 0.02 1.50
CA GLY A 133 7.66 -1.26 2.17
C GLY A 133 7.62 -2.45 1.21
N PHE A 134 7.21 -2.24 -0.05
CA PHE A 134 7.15 -3.30 -1.06
C PHE A 134 8.53 -3.81 -1.51
N PHE A 135 9.61 -3.12 -1.20
CA PHE A 135 10.95 -3.70 -1.34
C PHE A 135 11.12 -4.98 -0.50
N GLY A 136 10.33 -5.18 0.56
CA GLY A 136 10.28 -6.43 1.31
C GLY A 136 9.93 -7.64 0.44
N PHE A 137 9.12 -7.46 -0.60
CA PHE A 137 8.76 -8.54 -1.54
C PHE A 137 9.95 -9.15 -2.30
N PHE A 138 11.09 -8.47 -2.38
CA PHE A 138 12.31 -9.09 -2.89
C PHE A 138 12.75 -10.25 -1.99
N TYR A 139 12.65 -10.09 -0.67
CA TYR A 139 13.04 -11.09 0.30
C TYR A 139 11.96 -12.17 0.44
N GLU A 140 10.69 -11.80 0.54
CA GLU A 140 9.57 -12.74 0.53
C GLU A 140 9.59 -13.62 -0.72
N GLY A 141 9.88 -13.03 -1.89
CA GLY A 141 9.98 -13.76 -3.16
C GLY A 141 11.14 -14.76 -3.17
N LYS A 142 12.27 -14.47 -2.51
CA LYS A 142 13.40 -15.40 -2.37
C LYS A 142 13.05 -16.60 -1.48
N MET A 143 12.19 -16.41 -0.47
CA MET A 143 11.69 -17.47 0.42
C MET A 143 10.45 -18.17 -0.14
N SER A 144 10.11 -17.94 -1.39
CA SER A 144 8.90 -18.47 -2.04
C SER A 144 8.94 -20.00 -2.16
N GLY A 145 7.93 -20.66 -1.58
CA GLY A 145 7.81 -22.13 -1.62
C GLY A 145 8.65 -22.87 -0.56
N THR A 146 9.28 -22.16 0.37
CA THR A 146 10.00 -22.74 1.53
C THR A 146 9.03 -23.48 2.43
N LEU A 147 9.47 -24.58 3.02
CA LEU A 147 8.67 -25.34 4.00
C LEU A 147 8.52 -24.52 5.27
N MET A 148 7.29 -24.41 5.76
CA MET A 148 6.98 -23.71 7.02
C MET A 148 7.07 -24.68 8.20
N ASP A 149 8.29 -25.07 8.55
CA ASP A 149 8.56 -25.85 9.75
C ASP A 149 8.40 -25.01 11.02
N GLU A 150 8.59 -25.63 12.17
CA GLU A 150 8.45 -24.95 13.47
C GLU A 150 9.46 -23.81 13.62
N ARG A 151 10.71 -24.03 13.20
CA ARG A 151 11.77 -23.04 13.20
C ARG A 151 11.45 -21.82 12.34
N PHE A 152 10.95 -22.05 11.12
CA PHE A 152 10.53 -20.95 10.23
C PHE A 152 9.42 -20.10 10.86
N ARG A 153 8.44 -20.75 11.50
CA ARG A 153 7.34 -20.04 12.20
C ARG A 153 7.83 -19.22 13.37
N GLU A 154 8.77 -19.75 14.15
CA GLU A 154 9.40 -19.02 15.26
C GLU A 154 10.20 -17.82 14.75
N ASN A 155 11.01 -18.00 13.70
CA ASN A 155 11.74 -16.91 13.05
C ASN A 155 10.81 -15.83 12.49
N ALA A 156 9.68 -16.23 11.89
CA ALA A 156 8.68 -15.30 11.38
C ALA A 156 8.06 -14.46 12.51
N ALA A 157 7.62 -15.10 13.60
CA ALA A 157 7.07 -14.40 14.76
C ALA A 157 8.10 -13.43 15.39
N ARG A 158 9.36 -13.85 15.48
CA ARG A 158 10.47 -13.01 15.99
C ARG A 158 10.75 -11.82 15.07
N ALA A 159 10.76 -12.02 13.75
CA ALA A 159 10.96 -10.97 12.75
C ALA A 159 9.84 -9.93 12.79
N GLU A 160 8.58 -10.39 12.78
CA GLU A 160 7.40 -9.52 12.87
C GLU A 160 7.41 -8.70 14.16
N LEU A 161 7.64 -9.33 15.31
CA LEU A 161 7.67 -8.61 16.60
C LEU A 161 8.75 -7.52 16.62
N LYS A 162 9.93 -7.81 16.05
CA LYS A 162 11.02 -6.83 15.98
C LYS A 162 10.69 -5.70 15.03
N ALA A 163 10.09 -6.00 13.86
CA ALA A 163 9.65 -5.00 12.90
C ALA A 163 8.59 -4.07 13.51
N TYR A 164 7.58 -4.63 14.20
CA TYR A 164 6.57 -3.83 14.89
C TYR A 164 7.15 -2.95 15.99
N ARG A 165 8.09 -3.44 16.78
CA ARG A 165 8.76 -2.63 17.81
C ARG A 165 9.50 -1.43 17.20
N VAL A 166 10.21 -1.63 16.09
CA VAL A 166 10.90 -0.55 15.37
C VAL A 166 9.90 0.45 14.79
N GLY A 167 8.84 -0.03 14.13
CA GLY A 167 7.78 0.83 13.58
C GLY A 167 7.06 1.63 14.66
N PHE A 168 6.76 1.00 15.79
CA PHE A 168 6.13 1.68 16.93
C PHE A 168 7.04 2.73 17.55
N ALA A 169 8.34 2.44 17.68
CA ALA A 169 9.32 3.40 18.15
C ALA A 169 9.44 4.61 17.21
N ALA A 170 9.40 4.38 15.89
CA ALA A 170 9.40 5.46 14.90
C ALA A 170 8.14 6.35 15.03
N ILE A 171 6.95 5.75 15.16
CA ILE A 171 5.71 6.49 15.40
C ILE A 171 5.76 7.25 16.72
N PHE A 172 6.29 6.64 17.78
CA PHE A 172 6.45 7.30 19.09
C PHE A 172 7.36 8.53 18.99
N LEU A 173 8.48 8.43 18.27
CA LEU A 173 9.37 9.58 18.03
C LEU A 173 8.65 10.70 17.26
N LEU A 174 7.83 10.35 16.27
CA LEU A 174 7.02 11.34 15.54
C LEU A 174 6.00 12.02 16.45
N LEU A 175 5.38 11.28 17.38
CA LEU A 175 4.46 11.85 18.36
C LEU A 175 5.18 12.80 19.34
N VAL A 176 6.37 12.42 19.80
CA VAL A 176 7.20 13.30 20.65
C VAL A 176 7.57 14.57 19.90
N LEU A 177 7.93 14.44 18.61
CA LEU A 177 8.24 15.59 17.75
C LEU A 177 7.01 16.48 17.57
N ALA A 178 5.85 15.90 17.31
CA ALA A 178 4.58 16.62 17.19
C ALA A 178 4.19 17.35 18.49
N GLY A 179 4.49 16.76 19.65
CA GLY A 179 4.28 17.39 20.95
C GLY A 179 5.12 18.65 21.21
N GLN A 180 6.18 18.88 20.41
CA GLN A 180 6.97 20.12 20.43
C GLN A 180 6.32 21.27 19.64
N GLY A 181 5.02 21.18 19.33
CA GLY A 181 4.29 22.08 18.43
C GLY A 181 4.39 23.57 18.69
N GLY A 182 4.81 24.01 19.90
CA GLY A 182 5.12 25.40 20.15
C GLY A 182 6.44 25.91 19.55
N ARG A 183 7.30 25.00 19.05
CA ARG A 183 8.63 25.32 18.48
C ARG A 183 8.67 25.23 16.96
N PHE A 184 7.73 24.46 16.36
CA PHE A 184 7.67 24.23 14.92
C PHE A 184 6.36 24.79 14.37
N SER A 185 6.38 25.36 13.18
CA SER A 185 5.16 25.79 12.50
C SER A 185 4.32 24.58 12.10
N VAL A 186 2.99 24.72 12.10
CA VAL A 186 2.04 23.69 11.64
C VAL A 186 2.34 23.31 10.18
N GLU A 187 2.76 24.27 9.38
CA GLU A 187 3.13 24.08 7.97
C GLU A 187 4.30 23.11 7.80
N LEU A 188 5.29 23.13 8.69
CA LEU A 188 6.40 22.18 8.65
C LEU A 188 5.98 20.82 9.27
N MET A 189 5.17 20.86 10.32
CA MET A 189 4.83 19.65 11.08
C MET A 189 3.92 18.70 10.29
N ALA A 190 2.94 19.23 9.53
CA ALA A 190 2.00 18.41 8.78
C ALA A 190 2.67 17.48 7.76
N PRO A 191 3.54 17.96 6.84
CA PRO A 191 4.24 17.08 5.91
C PRO A 191 5.20 16.10 6.61
N VAL A 192 5.87 16.53 7.69
CA VAL A 192 6.77 15.66 8.47
C VAL A 192 6.01 14.50 9.08
N LEU A 193 4.82 14.74 9.65
CA LEU A 193 4.00 13.68 10.23
C LEU A 193 3.48 12.72 9.18
N VAL A 194 2.91 13.22 8.08
CA VAL A 194 2.36 12.35 7.02
C VAL A 194 3.47 11.52 6.37
N ALA A 195 4.57 12.15 5.96
CA ALA A 195 5.72 11.45 5.39
C ALA A 195 6.34 10.46 6.39
N GLY A 196 6.51 10.88 7.65
CA GLY A 196 7.09 10.06 8.70
C GLY A 196 6.26 8.84 9.02
N ILE A 197 4.93 8.96 9.13
CA ILE A 197 4.03 7.82 9.36
C ILE A 197 4.07 6.86 8.16
N ALA A 198 4.06 7.39 6.93
CA ALA A 198 4.17 6.57 5.72
C ALA A 198 5.49 5.79 5.67
N LEU A 199 6.62 6.45 6.02
CA LEU A 199 7.93 5.81 6.10
C LEU A 199 8.03 4.81 7.26
N ALA A 200 7.42 5.08 8.43
CA ALA A 200 7.38 4.12 9.53
C ALA A 200 6.61 2.86 9.17
N ALA A 201 5.48 3.01 8.46
CA ALA A 201 4.72 1.89 7.93
C ALA A 201 5.54 1.11 6.88
N ALA A 202 6.18 1.81 5.94
CA ALA A 202 7.06 1.20 4.94
C ALA A 202 8.22 0.42 5.58
N LEU A 203 8.87 1.01 6.59
CA LEU A 203 9.96 0.38 7.33
C LEU A 203 9.50 -0.89 8.04
N THR A 204 8.31 -0.87 8.65
CA THR A 204 7.74 -2.04 9.32
C THR A 204 7.50 -3.17 8.35
N LEU A 205 6.89 -2.89 7.19
CA LEU A 205 6.64 -3.89 6.14
C LEU A 205 7.95 -4.45 5.56
N PHE A 206 8.91 -3.58 5.30
CA PHE A 206 10.21 -4.00 4.77
C PHE A 206 10.98 -4.87 5.78
N LEU A 207 11.05 -4.43 7.04
CA LEU A 207 11.82 -5.12 8.07
C LEU A 207 11.26 -6.49 8.40
N SER A 208 9.94 -6.70 8.38
CA SER A 208 9.35 -8.01 8.64
C SER A 208 9.90 -9.07 7.68
N GLU A 209 9.91 -8.77 6.39
CA GLU A 209 10.39 -9.69 5.36
C GLU A 209 11.92 -9.83 5.33
N TYR A 210 12.63 -8.71 5.48
CA TYR A 210 14.09 -8.69 5.53
C TYR A 210 14.65 -9.48 6.72
N LEU A 211 14.09 -9.28 7.92
CA LEU A 211 14.54 -9.97 9.13
C LEU A 211 14.20 -11.46 9.08
N LEU A 212 13.03 -11.82 8.55
CA LEU A 212 12.67 -13.22 8.35
C LEU A 212 13.68 -13.91 7.43
N TYR A 213 13.95 -13.29 6.27
CA TYR A 213 14.95 -13.80 5.32
C TYR A 213 16.33 -13.99 5.99
N ARG A 214 16.76 -13.00 6.76
CA ARG A 214 18.03 -13.04 7.45
C ARG A 214 18.10 -14.14 8.51
N TYR A 215 17.07 -14.28 9.35
CA TYR A 215 17.05 -15.30 10.40
C TYR A 215 17.00 -16.72 9.84
N ASP A 216 16.36 -16.91 8.70
CA ASP A 216 16.28 -18.20 8.04
C ASP A 216 17.64 -18.60 7.43
N HIS A 217 18.37 -17.66 6.84
CA HIS A 217 19.66 -17.90 6.21
C HIS A 217 20.82 -18.00 7.22
N ASP A 218 20.91 -17.06 8.17
CA ASP A 218 21.97 -17.08 9.21
C ASP A 218 21.90 -18.37 10.05
N GLY A 219 20.69 -18.87 10.28
CA GLY A 219 20.49 -20.12 11.00
C GLY A 219 20.83 -21.37 10.21
N ASN A 220 20.81 -21.34 8.87
CA ASN A 220 21.22 -22.46 8.03
C ASN A 220 22.74 -22.51 7.88
N ALA A 221 23.42 -21.36 7.80
CA ALA A 221 24.87 -21.28 7.77
C ALA A 221 25.51 -21.90 9.03
N ALA A 222 24.92 -21.67 10.21
CA ALA A 222 25.42 -22.27 11.46
C ALA A 222 25.27 -23.79 11.55
N LEU A 223 24.45 -24.43 10.72
CA LEU A 223 24.29 -25.90 10.67
C LEU A 223 25.17 -26.56 9.59
N GLU A 224 25.69 -25.78 8.63
CA GLU A 224 26.62 -26.28 7.62
C GLU A 224 28.07 -26.30 8.13
N ASP A 225 28.36 -25.59 9.25
CA ASP A 225 29.67 -25.54 9.90
C ASP A 225 29.85 -26.57 11.02
N GLU A 226 28.81 -27.39 11.35
CA GLU A 226 28.87 -28.55 12.28
C GLU A 226 28.97 -29.87 11.50
#